data_bcdd99d2083e33e601aff9e9cc7dc83c
#
_entry.id   bcdd99d2083e33e601aff9e9cc7dc83c
#
_cell.length_a   1.000
_cell.length_b   1.000
_cell.length_c   1.000
_cell.angle_alpha   90.00
_cell.angle_beta   90.00
_cell.angle_gamma   90.00
#
_symmetry.space_group_name_H-M   'P 1'
#
loop_
_entity.id
_entity.type
_entity.pdbx_description
1 polymer ?
#
loop_
_entity_poly.entity_id
_entity_poly.type
_entity_poly.pdbx_seq_one_letter_code
_entity_poly.pdbx_strand_id
1 'polypeptide(L)'
;MKNLGQMMKQVQEMQEKMQSMQAQMEDLTVEGSSGAGMIMVSLNGKGVVREVKIDPSIVDPNDVGLLEDLVAAAVNDARSKVDGKVAEKMQEVSGGISLPPGFNLPF
;
A
#
# COMPACT_ATOMS: atom_id res chain seq x y z
N MET A 1 -17.29 13.45 34.70
CA MET A 1 -16.18 12.59 35.06
C MET A 1 -16.47 11.11 35.00
N LYS A 2 -17.73 10.72 35.02
CA LYS A 2 -18.10 9.30 34.90
C LYS A 2 -17.68 8.68 33.54
N ASN A 3 -17.38 9.51 32.53
CA ASN A 3 -17.04 9.05 31.18
C ASN A 3 -15.53 8.94 30.93
N LEU A 4 -14.70 9.28 31.91
CA LEU A 4 -13.25 9.25 31.71
C LEU A 4 -12.75 7.87 31.40
N GLY A 5 -13.24 6.84 32.11
CA GLY A 5 -12.88 5.47 31.86
C GLY A 5 -13.33 4.98 30.49
N GLN A 6 -14.52 5.39 30.04
CA GLN A 6 -15.01 5.05 28.72
C GLN A 6 -14.19 5.74 27.62
N MET A 7 -13.78 6.99 27.85
CA MET A 7 -12.93 7.72 26.90
C MET A 7 -11.58 7.03 26.74
N MET A 8 -10.98 6.60 27.85
CA MET A 8 -9.72 5.87 27.84
C MET A 8 -9.86 4.54 27.11
N LYS A 9 -10.98 3.84 27.34
CA LYS A 9 -11.25 2.58 26.66
C LYS A 9 -11.40 2.78 25.16
N GLN A 10 -12.10 3.83 24.74
CA GLN A 10 -12.25 4.17 23.32
C GLN A 10 -10.90 4.48 22.67
N VAL A 11 -10.03 5.20 23.36
CA VAL A 11 -8.70 5.50 22.88
C VAL A 11 -7.87 4.23 22.70
N GLN A 12 -7.94 3.31 23.66
CA GLN A 12 -7.26 2.02 23.57
C GLN A 12 -7.77 1.20 22.38
N GLU A 13 -9.08 1.14 22.19
CA GLU A 13 -9.68 0.43 21.07
C GLU A 13 -9.24 1.02 19.74
N MET A 14 -9.16 2.35 19.66
CA MET A 14 -8.69 3.04 18.46
C MET A 14 -7.22 2.72 18.18
N GLN A 15 -6.38 2.72 19.23
CA GLN A 15 -4.98 2.35 19.07
C GLN A 15 -4.81 0.91 18.58
N GLU A 16 -5.59 -0.02 19.12
CA GLU A 16 -5.56 -1.41 18.69
C GLU A 16 -5.99 -1.55 17.23
N LYS A 17 -7.03 -0.83 16.81
CA LYS A 17 -7.47 -0.83 15.41
C LYS A 17 -6.40 -0.26 14.49
N MET A 18 -5.74 0.82 14.90
CA MET A 18 -4.66 1.41 14.10
C MET A 18 -3.49 0.45 13.95
N GLN A 19 -3.10 -0.23 15.02
CA GLN A 19 -2.03 -1.23 14.96
C GLN A 19 -2.41 -2.40 14.06
N SER A 20 -3.65 -2.86 14.16
CA SER A 20 -4.17 -3.92 13.29
C SER A 20 -4.16 -3.51 11.83
N MET A 21 -4.56 -2.28 11.52
CA MET A 21 -4.53 -1.74 10.16
C MET A 21 -3.11 -1.67 9.60
N GLN A 22 -2.16 -1.22 10.42
CA GLN A 22 -0.76 -1.16 10.00
C GLN A 22 -0.21 -2.55 9.69
N ALA A 23 -0.54 -3.55 10.52
CA ALA A 23 -0.15 -4.93 10.28
C ALA A 23 -0.77 -5.47 9.00
N GLN A 24 -2.04 -5.17 8.74
CA GLN A 24 -2.71 -5.57 7.50
C GLN A 24 -2.08 -4.94 6.27
N MET A 25 -1.66 -3.68 6.37
CA MET A 25 -0.97 -3.00 5.27
C MET A 25 0.40 -3.61 5.00
N GLU A 26 1.14 -3.99 6.06
CA GLU A 26 2.42 -4.68 5.89
C GLU A 26 2.26 -6.03 5.18
N ASP A 27 1.16 -6.74 5.44
CA ASP A 27 0.89 -8.03 4.83
C ASP A 27 0.28 -7.93 3.44
N LEU A 28 -0.22 -6.76 3.06
CA LEU A 28 -0.79 -6.55 1.74
C LEU A 28 0.32 -6.59 0.69
N THR A 29 0.09 -7.36 -0.37
CA THR A 29 1.03 -7.44 -1.49
C THR A 29 0.34 -6.93 -2.76
N VAL A 30 1.00 -6.01 -3.43
CA VAL A 30 0.51 -5.42 -4.67
C VAL A 30 1.61 -5.52 -5.72
N GLU A 31 1.27 -6.01 -6.90
CA GLU A 31 2.21 -6.18 -8.00
C GLU A 31 1.97 -5.14 -9.08
N GLY A 32 3.06 -4.56 -9.58
CA GLY A 32 3.08 -3.74 -10.76
C GLY A 32 4.00 -4.35 -11.80
N SER A 33 3.83 -3.96 -13.03
CA SER A 33 4.63 -4.49 -14.13
C SER A 33 4.86 -3.46 -15.22
N SER A 34 5.86 -3.73 -16.04
CA SER A 34 6.15 -2.99 -17.26
C SER A 34 6.76 -3.92 -18.30
N GLY A 35 6.91 -3.42 -19.54
CA GLY A 35 7.52 -4.22 -20.61
C GLY A 35 6.76 -5.50 -20.88
N ALA A 36 5.43 -5.46 -20.91
CA ALA A 36 4.56 -6.62 -21.14
C ALA A 36 4.80 -7.74 -20.10
N GLY A 37 5.07 -7.36 -18.85
CA GLY A 37 5.28 -8.31 -17.77
C GLY A 37 6.71 -8.78 -17.60
N MET A 38 7.64 -8.26 -18.39
CA MET A 38 9.06 -8.64 -18.26
C MET A 38 9.71 -8.10 -16.99
N ILE A 39 9.17 -7.02 -16.42
CA ILE A 39 9.56 -6.51 -15.12
C ILE A 39 8.33 -6.49 -14.23
N MET A 40 8.47 -7.09 -13.05
CA MET A 40 7.43 -7.10 -12.04
C MET A 40 8.01 -6.60 -10.72
N VAL A 41 7.26 -5.74 -10.04
CA VAL A 41 7.63 -5.19 -8.75
C VAL A 41 6.50 -5.46 -7.77
N SER A 42 6.85 -6.00 -6.61
CA SER A 42 5.87 -6.24 -5.53
C SER A 42 6.13 -5.26 -4.40
N LEU A 43 5.09 -4.56 -3.98
CA LEU A 43 5.11 -3.63 -2.85
C LEU A 43 4.14 -4.12 -1.78
N ASN A 44 4.41 -3.75 -0.53
CA ASN A 44 3.40 -3.88 0.51
C ASN A 44 2.50 -2.65 0.54
N GLY A 45 1.49 -2.65 1.41
CA GLY A 45 0.55 -1.53 1.52
C GLY A 45 1.17 -0.23 2.03
N LYS A 46 2.37 -0.30 2.58
CA LYS A 46 3.13 0.89 3.01
C LYS A 46 4.05 1.43 1.92
N GLY A 47 4.07 0.79 0.75
CA GLY A 47 4.90 1.20 -0.37
C GLY A 47 6.33 0.68 -0.30
N VAL A 48 6.60 -0.29 0.57
CA VAL A 48 7.92 -0.89 0.66
C VAL A 48 8.08 -1.95 -0.43
N VAL A 49 9.18 -1.89 -1.18
CA VAL A 49 9.48 -2.88 -2.22
C VAL A 49 9.85 -4.19 -1.55
N ARG A 50 9.12 -5.25 -1.88
CA ARG A 50 9.36 -6.60 -1.37
C ARG A 50 10.16 -7.45 -2.34
N GLU A 51 9.89 -7.31 -3.64
CA GLU A 51 10.50 -8.14 -4.65
C GLU A 51 10.55 -7.39 -5.98
N VAL A 52 11.60 -7.63 -6.73
CA VAL A 52 11.74 -7.16 -8.12
C VAL A 52 12.12 -8.36 -8.95
N LYS A 53 11.35 -8.65 -9.98
CA LYS A 53 11.63 -9.71 -10.94
C LYS A 53 11.92 -9.10 -12.30
N ILE A 54 13.05 -9.46 -12.88
CA ILE A 54 13.48 -8.97 -14.18
C ILE A 54 13.73 -10.18 -15.08
N ASP A 55 13.05 -10.21 -16.24
CA ASP A 55 13.30 -11.25 -17.22
C ASP A 55 14.71 -11.05 -17.80
N PRO A 56 15.57 -12.05 -17.76
CA PRO A 56 16.94 -11.91 -18.26
C PRO A 56 17.03 -11.53 -19.73
N SER A 57 16.01 -11.83 -20.53
CA SER A 57 16.01 -11.52 -21.96
C SER A 57 16.07 -10.04 -22.27
N ILE A 58 15.63 -9.17 -21.36
CA ILE A 58 15.66 -7.71 -21.55
C ILE A 58 16.89 -7.06 -20.95
N VAL A 59 17.77 -7.81 -20.30
CA VAL A 59 18.99 -7.27 -19.72
C VAL A 59 20.06 -7.17 -20.82
N ASP A 60 20.27 -5.96 -21.29
CA ASP A 60 21.25 -5.66 -22.33
C ASP A 60 22.25 -4.65 -21.78
N PRO A 61 23.53 -5.06 -21.62
CA PRO A 61 24.56 -4.15 -21.12
C PRO A 61 24.79 -2.92 -22.01
N ASN A 62 24.36 -3.00 -23.29
CA ASN A 62 24.50 -1.89 -24.22
C ASN A 62 23.30 -0.94 -24.20
N ASP A 63 22.23 -1.30 -23.46
CA ASP A 63 21.02 -0.48 -23.36
C ASP A 63 20.48 -0.50 -21.94
N VAL A 64 21.30 -0.07 -21.01
CA VAL A 64 20.93 -0.03 -19.60
C VAL A 64 19.81 0.98 -19.33
N GLY A 65 19.77 2.05 -20.13
CA GLY A 65 18.74 3.08 -20.00
C GLY A 65 17.33 2.54 -20.18
N LEU A 66 17.14 1.61 -21.12
CA LEU A 66 15.84 0.96 -21.30
C LEU A 66 15.43 0.19 -20.03
N LEU A 67 16.35 -0.56 -19.46
CA LEU A 67 16.10 -1.32 -18.23
C LEU A 67 15.73 -0.38 -17.07
N GLU A 68 16.46 0.72 -16.92
CA GLU A 68 16.20 1.71 -15.88
C GLU A 68 14.78 2.29 -16.02
N ASP A 69 14.38 2.65 -17.24
CA ASP A 69 13.06 3.20 -17.50
C ASP A 69 11.96 2.18 -17.23
N LEU A 70 12.17 0.93 -17.61
CA LEU A 70 11.20 -0.15 -17.38
C LEU A 70 11.03 -0.44 -15.87
N VAL A 71 12.13 -0.42 -15.11
CA VAL A 71 12.06 -0.61 -13.66
C VAL A 71 11.27 0.54 -13.02
N ALA A 72 11.55 1.78 -13.41
CA ALA A 72 10.84 2.94 -12.90
C ALA A 72 9.34 2.85 -13.22
N ALA A 73 8.99 2.44 -14.44
CA ALA A 73 7.60 2.27 -14.84
C ALA A 73 6.89 1.19 -14.02
N ALA A 74 7.56 0.08 -13.76
CA ALA A 74 6.99 -1.01 -12.95
C ALA A 74 6.75 -0.58 -11.51
N VAL A 75 7.69 0.16 -10.92
CA VAL A 75 7.55 0.70 -9.56
C VAL A 75 6.37 1.66 -9.49
N ASN A 76 6.25 2.55 -10.46
CA ASN A 76 5.16 3.52 -10.51
C ASN A 76 3.81 2.82 -10.70
N ASP A 77 3.76 1.78 -11.52
CA ASP A 77 2.55 0.98 -11.71
C ASP A 77 2.13 0.31 -10.39
N ALA A 78 3.08 -0.32 -9.70
CA ALA A 78 2.83 -0.95 -8.41
C ALA A 78 2.35 0.08 -7.38
N ARG A 79 2.97 1.24 -7.33
CA ARG A 79 2.63 2.29 -6.40
C ARG A 79 1.21 2.83 -6.62
N SER A 80 0.83 3.01 -7.87
CA SER A 80 -0.53 3.41 -8.22
C SER A 80 -1.55 2.38 -7.74
N LYS A 81 -1.23 1.10 -7.87
CA LYS A 81 -2.09 0.01 -7.41
C LYS A 81 -2.15 -0.08 -5.88
N VAL A 82 -1.05 0.22 -5.19
CA VAL A 82 -1.03 0.29 -3.72
C VAL A 82 -2.04 1.32 -3.24
N ASP A 83 -2.04 2.50 -3.83
CA ASP A 83 -2.95 3.57 -3.44
C ASP A 83 -4.42 3.12 -3.55
N GLY A 84 -4.76 2.42 -4.64
CA GLY A 84 -6.10 1.87 -4.83
C GLY A 84 -6.45 0.79 -3.81
N LYS A 85 -5.53 -0.11 -3.52
CA LYS A 85 -5.74 -1.18 -2.55
C LYS A 85 -5.87 -0.65 -1.13
N VAL A 86 -5.06 0.33 -0.76
CA VAL A 86 -5.16 0.98 0.55
C VAL A 86 -6.51 1.67 0.69
N ALA A 87 -6.98 2.37 -0.34
CA ALA A 87 -8.29 3.00 -0.33
C ALA A 87 -9.42 1.98 -0.15
N GLU A 88 -9.35 0.82 -0.82
CA GLU A 88 -10.31 -0.26 -0.64
C GLU A 88 -10.32 -0.79 0.80
N LYS A 89 -9.14 -1.02 1.37
CA LYS A 89 -9.00 -1.48 2.76
C LYS A 89 -9.56 -0.47 3.74
N MET A 90 -9.33 0.80 3.52
CA MET A 90 -9.87 1.87 4.35
C MET A 90 -11.40 1.89 4.30
N GLN A 91 -11.99 1.68 3.13
CA GLN A 91 -13.43 1.60 2.99
C GLN A 91 -14.01 0.39 3.74
N GLU A 92 -13.34 -0.76 3.69
CA GLU A 92 -13.77 -1.94 4.44
C GLU A 92 -13.77 -1.69 5.94
N VAL A 93 -12.71 -1.04 6.45
CA VAL A 93 -12.57 -0.75 7.87
C VAL A 93 -13.60 0.30 8.31
N SER A 94 -13.84 1.31 7.48
CA SER A 94 -14.79 2.39 7.77
C SER A 94 -16.23 2.07 7.34
N GLY A 95 -16.45 0.91 6.70
CA GLY A 95 -17.77 0.53 6.18
C GLY A 95 -18.86 0.40 7.23
N GLY A 96 -18.51 0.20 8.50
CA GLY A 96 -19.44 0.19 9.61
C GLY A 96 -19.48 1.49 10.41
N ILE A 97 -18.69 2.47 10.03
CA ILE A 97 -18.57 3.74 10.74
C ILE A 97 -18.94 4.87 9.79
N SER A 98 -20.02 5.59 10.14
CA SER A 98 -20.40 6.78 9.40
C SER A 98 -19.47 7.92 9.75
N LEU A 99 -18.56 8.25 8.83
CA LEU A 99 -17.65 9.38 9.03
C LEU A 99 -18.36 10.68 8.63
N PRO A 100 -18.18 11.76 9.42
CA PRO A 100 -18.78 13.04 9.06
C PRO A 100 -18.17 13.59 7.77
N PRO A 101 -18.93 14.36 6.99
CA PRO A 101 -18.43 14.99 5.78
C PRO A 101 -17.22 15.88 6.10
N GLY A 102 -16.18 15.78 5.27
CA GLY A 102 -14.97 16.55 5.49
C GLY A 102 -13.96 15.92 6.43
N PHE A 103 -14.25 14.73 6.95
CA PHE A 103 -13.30 13.99 7.79
C PHE A 103 -12.20 13.40 6.91
N ASN A 104 -11.00 13.90 7.07
CA ASN A 104 -9.84 13.39 6.34
C ASN A 104 -8.99 12.54 7.27
N LEU A 105 -8.77 11.28 6.88
CA LEU A 105 -7.84 10.41 7.58
C LEU A 105 -6.41 10.77 7.17
N PRO A 106 -5.46 10.78 8.11
CA PRO A 106 -4.07 11.15 7.81
C PRO A 106 -3.28 9.98 7.19
N PHE A 107 -3.79 9.46 6.08
CA PHE A 107 -3.14 8.34 5.37
C PHE A 107 -2.76 8.74 3.97
#